data_7ffa99c9351e9fa117c27eb398399fad
#
_entry.id   7ffa99c9351e9fa117c27eb398399fad
#
_cell.length_a   1.000
_cell.length_b   1.000
_cell.length_c   1.000
_cell.angle_alpha   90.00
_cell.angle_beta   90.00
_cell.angle_gamma   90.00
#
_symmetry.space_group_name_H-M   'P 1'
#
loop_
_entity.id
_entity.type
_entity.pdbx_description
1 polymer ?
#
loop_
_entity_poly.entity_id
_entity_poly.type
_entity_poly.pdbx_seq_one_letter_code
_entity_poly.pdbx_strand_id
1 'polypeptide(L)'
;MKQWIGLGKFLAGHMQIIVPICVALGVLFPQQIGVLKPIVPALFAFMTFQGALSNTFHQVADVFHRPLRLVLALLVSAVLIPIAAYAMGSLFFGSNPNLVCGIVLEYSVPVAVTAFMWISMFGGNGPLALTIILTSSVISPVTIPLTLKLLLGATVSIDVPSMMQNMAFMIAIPAVLGIVMNELTRGWGHEKLSPALSPACKFMMMGVIASNSTAMSEYVLHMNVERLEVALFILIFAVSGFVVGILVARALHLPYNETTTMCFTCGMRNISSGAVIATQYFPGEVVFPVMCGTLFQQVLASLIGHLFERLTGEERAAQRKRVEAGRDAMTR
;
A
#
# COMPACT_ATOMS: atom_id res chain seq x y z
N MET A 1 26.92 9.87 9.34
CA MET A 1 25.70 9.24 9.82
C MET A 1 24.56 10.24 10.07
N LYS A 2 24.72 11.26 10.95
CA LYS A 2 23.64 12.24 11.24
C LYS A 2 23.13 12.99 10.00
N GLN A 3 24.03 13.48 9.14
CA GLN A 3 23.66 14.18 7.90
C GLN A 3 22.92 13.27 6.92
N TRP A 4 23.36 12.01 6.78
CA TRP A 4 22.71 11.00 5.94
C TRP A 4 21.28 10.70 6.39
N ILE A 5 21.08 10.49 7.70
CA ILE A 5 19.74 10.31 8.27
C ILE A 5 18.89 11.59 8.12
N GLY A 6 19.51 12.77 8.26
CA GLY A 6 18.87 14.07 8.02
C GLY A 6 18.35 14.21 6.59
N LEU A 7 19.14 13.81 5.60
CA LEU A 7 18.74 13.77 4.19
C LEU A 7 17.52 12.84 3.99
N GLY A 8 17.53 11.67 4.63
CA GLY A 8 16.39 10.75 4.57
C GLY A 8 15.09 11.34 5.15
N LYS A 9 15.19 12.12 6.24
CA LYS A 9 14.04 12.81 6.82
C LYS A 9 13.56 13.94 5.92
N PHE A 10 14.47 14.71 5.32
CA PHE A 10 14.14 15.76 4.35
C PHE A 10 13.38 15.19 3.14
N LEU A 11 13.92 14.12 2.53
CA LEU A 11 13.26 13.44 1.42
C LEU A 11 11.86 12.94 1.80
N ALA A 12 11.72 12.34 3.00
CA ALA A 12 10.42 11.87 3.48
C ALA A 12 9.38 12.99 3.59
N GLY A 13 9.80 14.17 4.07
CA GLY A 13 8.90 15.32 4.21
C GLY A 13 8.48 15.96 2.87
N HIS A 14 9.20 15.67 1.78
CA HIS A 14 8.94 16.23 0.45
C HIS A 14 8.45 15.20 -0.56
N MET A 15 8.13 13.97 -0.14
CA MET A 15 7.70 12.89 -1.04
C MET A 15 6.45 13.24 -1.85
N GLN A 16 5.55 14.05 -1.31
CA GLN A 16 4.36 14.53 -2.02
C GLN A 16 4.69 15.36 -3.28
N ILE A 17 5.88 15.97 -3.36
CA ILE A 17 6.38 16.71 -4.53
C ILE A 17 7.30 15.83 -5.35
N ILE A 18 8.17 15.05 -4.69
CA ILE A 18 9.17 14.20 -5.34
C ILE A 18 8.50 13.10 -6.17
N VAL A 19 7.45 12.47 -5.66
CA VAL A 19 6.75 11.38 -6.38
C VAL A 19 6.17 11.85 -7.71
N PRO A 20 5.39 12.95 -7.81
CA PRO A 20 4.94 13.47 -9.10
C PRO A 20 6.09 13.83 -10.06
N ILE A 21 7.21 14.35 -9.54
CA ILE A 21 8.39 14.65 -10.37
C ILE A 21 8.98 13.35 -10.92
N CYS A 22 9.12 12.30 -10.10
CA CYS A 22 9.62 10.99 -10.56
C CYS A 22 8.69 10.37 -11.62
N VAL A 23 7.37 10.49 -11.45
CA VAL A 23 6.39 10.06 -12.46
C VAL A 23 6.58 10.84 -13.75
N ALA A 24 6.67 12.18 -13.69
CA ALA A 24 6.86 13.03 -14.84
C ALA A 24 8.17 12.69 -15.59
N LEU A 25 9.26 12.49 -14.86
CA LEU A 25 10.54 12.08 -15.45
C LEU A 25 10.44 10.73 -16.15
N GLY A 26 9.79 9.73 -15.54
CA GLY A 26 9.57 8.42 -16.17
C GLY A 26 8.74 8.49 -17.44
N VAL A 27 7.70 9.32 -17.43
CA VAL A 27 6.82 9.54 -18.60
C VAL A 27 7.54 10.28 -19.73
N LEU A 28 8.31 11.32 -19.40
CA LEU A 28 8.96 12.17 -20.39
C LEU A 28 10.25 11.55 -20.95
N PHE A 29 10.95 10.73 -20.18
CA PHE A 29 12.23 10.12 -20.55
C PHE A 29 12.22 8.58 -20.47
N PRO A 30 11.27 7.89 -21.15
CA PRO A 30 11.04 6.45 -20.97
C PRO A 30 12.23 5.60 -21.42
N GLN A 31 13.00 6.03 -22.41
CA GLN A 31 14.15 5.27 -22.90
C GLN A 31 15.33 5.31 -21.92
N GLN A 32 15.63 6.50 -21.37
CA GLN A 32 16.75 6.71 -20.45
C GLN A 32 16.49 6.05 -19.09
N ILE A 33 15.27 6.19 -18.57
CA ILE A 33 14.91 5.68 -17.25
C ILE A 33 14.52 4.19 -17.32
N GLY A 34 14.05 3.74 -18.48
CA GLY A 34 13.67 2.32 -18.69
C GLY A 34 14.81 1.33 -18.51
N VAL A 35 16.07 1.77 -18.58
CA VAL A 35 17.25 0.93 -18.30
C VAL A 35 17.27 0.41 -16.85
N LEU A 36 16.52 1.03 -15.95
CA LEU A 36 16.37 0.59 -14.55
C LEU A 36 15.40 -0.60 -14.39
N LYS A 37 14.53 -0.88 -15.38
CA LYS A 37 13.50 -1.94 -15.26
C LYS A 37 14.02 -3.30 -14.76
N PRO A 38 15.16 -3.83 -15.25
CA PRO A 38 15.66 -5.14 -14.82
C PRO A 38 16.02 -5.22 -13.34
N ILE A 39 16.43 -4.08 -12.72
CA ILE A 39 16.85 -4.05 -11.32
C ILE A 39 15.72 -3.66 -10.35
N VAL A 40 14.57 -3.20 -10.85
CA VAL A 40 13.42 -2.79 -10.03
C VAL A 40 13.00 -3.85 -9.01
N PRO A 41 12.88 -5.15 -9.35
CA PRO A 41 12.53 -6.18 -8.37
C PRO A 41 13.52 -6.27 -7.21
N ALA A 42 14.81 -6.18 -7.50
CA ALA A 42 15.86 -6.22 -6.47
C ALA A 42 15.81 -4.97 -5.57
N LEU A 43 15.60 -3.78 -6.15
CA LEU A 43 15.40 -2.55 -5.39
C LEU A 43 14.18 -2.66 -4.48
N PHE A 44 13.09 -3.21 -5.00
CA PHE A 44 11.85 -3.40 -4.23
C PHE A 44 12.03 -4.42 -3.10
N ALA A 45 12.73 -5.54 -3.35
CA ALA A 45 13.07 -6.53 -2.33
C ALA A 45 13.90 -5.91 -1.20
N PHE A 46 14.90 -5.11 -1.53
CA PHE A 46 15.72 -4.41 -0.54
C PHE A 46 14.90 -3.41 0.31
N MET A 47 14.00 -2.65 -0.33
CA MET A 47 13.09 -1.74 0.38
C MET A 47 12.14 -2.50 1.30
N THR A 48 11.62 -3.66 0.86
CA THR A 48 10.78 -4.53 1.67
C THR A 48 11.54 -5.07 2.89
N PHE A 49 12.77 -5.53 2.71
CA PHE A 49 13.65 -5.94 3.80
C PHE A 49 13.86 -4.81 4.82
N GLN A 50 14.23 -3.62 4.35
CA GLN A 50 14.47 -2.47 5.22
C GLN A 50 13.20 -2.07 6.01
N GLY A 51 12.03 -2.06 5.36
CA GLY A 51 10.76 -1.78 6.02
C GLY A 51 10.42 -2.82 7.10
N ALA A 52 10.71 -4.09 6.83
CA ALA A 52 10.44 -5.20 7.75
C ALA A 52 11.36 -5.25 8.98
N LEU A 53 12.55 -4.61 8.93
CA LEU A 53 13.44 -4.45 10.10
C LEU A 53 12.77 -3.74 11.29
N SER A 54 11.68 -3.03 11.06
CA SER A 54 10.94 -2.31 12.12
C SER A 54 9.89 -3.18 12.82
N ASN A 55 9.77 -4.46 12.44
CA ASN A 55 8.72 -5.37 12.92
C ASN A 55 9.32 -6.53 13.71
N THR A 56 8.50 -7.15 14.57
CA THR A 56 8.87 -8.31 15.39
C THR A 56 7.88 -9.45 15.21
N PHE A 57 8.32 -10.71 15.43
CA PHE A 57 7.40 -11.86 15.43
C PHE A 57 6.34 -11.76 16.53
N HIS A 58 6.66 -11.10 17.64
CA HIS A 58 5.69 -10.89 18.71
C HIS A 58 4.51 -10.03 18.24
N GLN A 59 4.78 -8.97 17.47
CA GLN A 59 3.72 -8.15 16.86
C GLN A 59 2.86 -8.97 15.88
N VAL A 60 3.46 -9.92 15.16
CA VAL A 60 2.73 -10.86 14.31
C VAL A 60 1.93 -11.86 15.11
N ALA A 61 2.47 -12.35 16.24
CA ALA A 61 1.79 -13.30 17.13
C ALA A 61 0.62 -12.68 17.90
N ASP A 62 0.72 -11.41 18.30
CA ASP A 62 -0.35 -10.66 18.98
C ASP A 62 -1.65 -10.58 18.16
N VAL A 63 -1.55 -10.77 16.84
CA VAL A 63 -2.68 -10.88 15.92
C VAL A 63 -3.62 -12.02 16.31
N PHE A 64 -3.08 -13.14 16.75
CA PHE A 64 -3.87 -14.31 17.14
C PHE A 64 -4.70 -14.08 18.39
N HIS A 65 -4.40 -13.04 19.18
CA HIS A 65 -5.21 -12.66 20.35
C HIS A 65 -6.49 -11.88 19.99
N ARG A 66 -6.56 -11.27 18.80
CA ARG A 66 -7.76 -10.56 18.30
C ARG A 66 -7.98 -10.82 16.81
N PRO A 67 -8.16 -12.10 16.41
CA PRO A 67 -8.15 -12.49 15.00
C PRO A 67 -9.28 -11.85 14.17
N LEU A 68 -10.43 -11.60 14.79
CA LEU A 68 -11.61 -11.09 14.08
C LEU A 68 -11.34 -9.77 13.37
N ARG A 69 -10.67 -8.81 14.00
CA ARG A 69 -10.41 -7.48 13.43
C ARG A 69 -9.43 -7.53 12.27
N LEU A 70 -8.40 -8.37 12.42
CA LEU A 70 -7.46 -8.63 11.33
C LEU A 70 -8.15 -9.32 10.15
N VAL A 71 -8.87 -10.41 10.41
CA VAL A 71 -9.57 -11.18 9.38
C VAL A 71 -10.56 -10.29 8.63
N LEU A 72 -11.30 -9.43 9.34
CA LEU A 72 -12.23 -8.50 8.71
C LEU A 72 -11.51 -7.44 7.85
N ALA A 73 -10.41 -6.86 8.34
CA ALA A 73 -9.63 -5.93 7.55
C ALA A 73 -9.08 -6.58 6.27
N LEU A 74 -8.55 -7.81 6.38
CA LEU A 74 -8.03 -8.56 5.25
C LEU A 74 -9.16 -9.01 4.30
N LEU A 75 -10.30 -9.45 4.82
CA LEU A 75 -11.46 -9.83 4.02
C LEU A 75 -11.97 -8.62 3.20
N VAL A 76 -12.11 -7.48 3.83
CA VAL A 76 -12.52 -6.25 3.13
C VAL A 76 -11.46 -5.86 2.11
N SER A 77 -10.20 -5.78 2.53
CA SER A 77 -9.13 -5.25 1.69
C SER A 77 -8.69 -6.20 0.58
N ALA A 78 -8.58 -7.50 0.81
CA ALA A 78 -8.04 -8.45 -0.13
C ALA A 78 -9.11 -9.26 -0.90
N VAL A 79 -10.38 -9.17 -0.50
CA VAL A 79 -11.48 -9.92 -1.16
C VAL A 79 -12.58 -8.99 -1.64
N LEU A 80 -13.25 -8.27 -0.74
CA LEU A 80 -14.45 -7.48 -1.11
C LEU A 80 -14.10 -6.33 -2.06
N ILE A 81 -13.06 -5.58 -1.78
CA ILE A 81 -12.66 -4.44 -2.63
C ILE A 81 -12.19 -4.90 -4.02
N PRO A 82 -11.34 -5.93 -4.18
CA PRO A 82 -11.02 -6.47 -5.51
C PRO A 82 -12.22 -7.00 -6.29
N ILE A 83 -13.16 -7.68 -5.64
CA ILE A 83 -14.40 -8.15 -6.28
C ILE A 83 -15.26 -6.96 -6.75
N ALA A 84 -15.39 -5.93 -5.92
CA ALA A 84 -16.10 -4.71 -6.30
C ALA A 84 -15.39 -3.97 -7.45
N ALA A 85 -14.05 -3.92 -7.42
CA ALA A 85 -13.24 -3.34 -8.49
C ALA A 85 -13.43 -4.10 -9.82
N TYR A 86 -13.46 -5.44 -9.76
CA TYR A 86 -13.76 -6.26 -10.93
C TYR A 86 -15.19 -6.02 -11.46
N ALA A 87 -16.20 -6.05 -10.59
CA ALA A 87 -17.58 -5.87 -11.01
C ALA A 87 -17.80 -4.48 -11.63
N MET A 88 -17.32 -3.43 -10.97
CA MET A 88 -17.46 -2.06 -11.48
C MET A 88 -16.56 -1.80 -12.68
N GLY A 89 -15.30 -2.28 -12.65
CA GLY A 89 -14.39 -2.16 -13.78
C GLY A 89 -14.91 -2.86 -15.04
N SER A 90 -15.47 -4.07 -14.90
CA SER A 90 -16.07 -4.81 -16.00
C SER A 90 -17.34 -4.13 -16.53
N LEU A 91 -18.12 -3.47 -15.67
CA LEU A 91 -19.33 -2.73 -16.08
C LEU A 91 -18.98 -1.52 -16.96
N PHE A 92 -17.94 -0.77 -16.61
CA PHE A 92 -17.56 0.46 -17.31
C PHE A 92 -16.55 0.23 -18.44
N PHE A 93 -15.63 -0.71 -18.27
CA PHE A 93 -14.47 -0.94 -19.15
C PHE A 93 -14.37 -2.37 -19.66
N GLY A 94 -15.46 -3.15 -19.63
CA GLY A 94 -15.48 -4.56 -20.02
C GLY A 94 -15.08 -4.84 -21.48
N SER A 95 -15.13 -3.83 -22.35
CA SER A 95 -14.60 -3.88 -23.73
C SER A 95 -13.08 -3.99 -23.79
N ASN A 96 -12.37 -3.58 -22.72
CA ASN A 96 -10.92 -3.58 -22.65
C ASN A 96 -10.43 -4.40 -21.42
N PRO A 97 -10.14 -5.69 -21.59
CA PRO A 97 -9.71 -6.57 -20.50
C PRO A 97 -8.42 -6.12 -19.80
N ASN A 98 -7.53 -5.40 -20.49
CA ASN A 98 -6.30 -4.89 -19.89
C ASN A 98 -6.58 -3.78 -18.88
N LEU A 99 -7.50 -2.86 -19.19
CA LEU A 99 -7.91 -1.81 -18.24
C LEU A 99 -8.58 -2.42 -17.01
N VAL A 100 -9.47 -3.40 -17.20
CA VAL A 100 -10.11 -4.13 -16.08
C VAL A 100 -9.04 -4.85 -15.25
N CYS A 101 -8.05 -5.49 -15.89
CA CYS A 101 -6.94 -6.13 -15.20
C CYS A 101 -6.15 -5.14 -14.35
N GLY A 102 -5.82 -3.97 -14.87
CA GLY A 102 -5.11 -2.92 -14.13
C GLY A 102 -5.93 -2.40 -12.94
N ILE A 103 -7.23 -2.19 -13.12
CA ILE A 103 -8.15 -1.79 -12.05
C ILE A 103 -8.18 -2.87 -10.95
N VAL A 104 -8.37 -4.14 -11.29
CA VAL A 104 -8.39 -5.24 -10.31
C VAL A 104 -7.06 -5.38 -9.60
N LEU A 105 -5.94 -5.27 -10.33
CA LEU A 105 -4.61 -5.35 -9.75
C LEU A 105 -4.35 -4.22 -8.76
N GLU A 106 -4.73 -2.97 -9.09
CA GLU A 106 -4.60 -1.79 -8.20
C GLU A 106 -5.24 -2.05 -6.82
N TYR A 107 -6.39 -2.69 -6.82
CA TYR A 107 -7.14 -2.97 -5.58
C TYR A 107 -6.85 -4.35 -4.95
N SER A 108 -6.07 -5.20 -5.62
CA SER A 108 -5.64 -6.51 -5.10
C SER A 108 -4.31 -6.47 -4.35
N VAL A 109 -3.51 -5.39 -4.53
CA VAL A 109 -2.22 -5.26 -3.84
C VAL A 109 -2.37 -5.07 -2.33
N PRO A 110 -1.33 -5.40 -1.53
CA PRO A 110 -1.42 -5.34 -0.08
C PRO A 110 -1.64 -3.92 0.43
N VAL A 111 -1.94 -3.81 1.71
CA VAL A 111 -2.10 -2.53 2.39
C VAL A 111 -0.80 -1.72 2.33
N ALA A 112 -0.91 -0.42 2.06
CA ALA A 112 0.25 0.47 2.00
C ALA A 112 0.97 0.59 3.35
N VAL A 113 2.29 0.50 3.35
CA VAL A 113 3.11 0.77 4.55
C VAL A 113 2.91 2.22 5.02
N THR A 114 2.70 3.15 4.09
CA THR A 114 2.44 4.56 4.40
C THR A 114 1.12 4.79 5.14
N ALA A 115 0.19 3.84 5.12
CA ALA A 115 -1.04 3.91 5.91
C ALA A 115 -0.75 4.04 7.41
N PHE A 116 0.33 3.42 7.90
CA PHE A 116 0.74 3.52 9.31
C PHE A 116 0.97 4.97 9.75
N MET A 117 1.57 5.79 8.88
CA MET A 117 1.80 7.20 9.17
C MET A 117 0.48 7.95 9.37
N TRP A 118 -0.49 7.75 8.48
CA TRP A 118 -1.80 8.38 8.56
C TRP A 118 -2.60 7.88 9.77
N ILE A 119 -2.58 6.57 10.02
CA ILE A 119 -3.21 5.96 11.20
C ILE A 119 -2.66 6.56 12.48
N SER A 120 -1.34 6.70 12.59
CA SER A 120 -0.69 7.31 13.75
C SER A 120 -1.04 8.78 13.90
N MET A 121 -1.10 9.54 12.81
CA MET A 121 -1.46 10.97 12.79
C MET A 121 -2.88 11.21 13.28
N PHE A 122 -3.82 10.38 12.85
CA PHE A 122 -5.23 10.50 13.22
C PHE A 122 -5.63 9.67 14.46
N GLY A 123 -4.66 9.15 15.23
CA GLY A 123 -4.91 8.50 16.51
C GLY A 123 -5.52 7.09 16.41
N GLY A 124 -5.18 6.36 15.34
CA GLY A 124 -5.55 4.97 15.15
C GLY A 124 -4.77 3.99 16.05
N ASN A 125 -5.13 2.71 15.96
CA ASN A 125 -4.49 1.62 16.69
C ASN A 125 -3.23 1.15 15.94
N GLY A 126 -2.05 1.63 16.36
CA GLY A 126 -0.76 1.33 15.72
C GLY A 126 -0.42 -0.16 15.67
N PRO A 127 -0.48 -0.92 16.78
CA PRO A 127 -0.28 -2.36 16.77
C PRO A 127 -1.17 -3.10 15.77
N LEU A 128 -2.47 -2.83 15.75
CA LEU A 128 -3.40 -3.44 14.79
C LEU A 128 -3.03 -3.07 13.34
N ALA A 129 -2.66 -1.80 13.10
CA ALA A 129 -2.25 -1.34 11.78
C ALA A 129 -1.01 -2.08 11.26
N LEU A 130 0.05 -2.16 12.07
CA LEU A 130 1.28 -2.87 11.70
C LEU A 130 0.99 -4.33 11.37
N THR A 131 0.17 -4.96 12.17
CA THR A 131 -0.26 -6.33 11.97
C THR A 131 -0.98 -6.54 10.64
N ILE A 132 -1.98 -5.70 10.32
CA ILE A 132 -2.71 -5.78 9.04
C ILE A 132 -1.76 -5.57 7.87
N ILE A 133 -0.89 -4.55 7.93
CA ILE A 133 0.08 -4.22 6.89
C ILE A 133 1.04 -5.40 6.64
N LEU A 134 1.61 -5.97 7.71
CA LEU A 134 2.54 -7.10 7.62
C LEU A 134 1.86 -8.34 7.07
N THR A 135 0.73 -8.72 7.64
CA THR A 135 0.01 -9.93 7.21
C THR A 135 -0.41 -9.80 5.76
N SER A 136 -0.98 -8.65 5.35
CA SER A 136 -1.36 -8.44 3.95
C SER A 136 -0.17 -8.54 3.00
N SER A 137 1.00 -8.04 3.40
CA SER A 137 2.22 -8.11 2.58
C SER A 137 2.76 -9.53 2.47
N VAL A 138 2.79 -10.28 3.58
CA VAL A 138 3.32 -11.66 3.60
C VAL A 138 2.43 -12.62 2.79
N ILE A 139 1.10 -12.44 2.85
CA ILE A 139 0.18 -13.31 2.10
C ILE A 139 -0.01 -12.87 0.64
N SER A 140 0.44 -11.67 0.26
CA SER A 140 0.22 -11.09 -1.08
C SER A 140 0.77 -11.93 -2.24
N PRO A 141 1.89 -12.67 -2.11
CA PRO A 141 2.37 -13.57 -3.17
C PRO A 141 1.38 -14.69 -3.53
N VAL A 142 0.47 -15.01 -2.64
CA VAL A 142 -0.61 -15.98 -2.88
C VAL A 142 -1.90 -15.28 -3.27
N THR A 143 -2.30 -14.26 -2.50
CA THR A 143 -3.62 -13.62 -2.67
C THR A 143 -3.74 -12.88 -4.00
N ILE A 144 -2.70 -12.15 -4.45
CA ILE A 144 -2.77 -11.39 -5.70
C ILE A 144 -2.90 -12.31 -6.91
N PRO A 145 -1.99 -13.29 -7.16
CA PRO A 145 -2.12 -14.16 -8.32
C PRO A 145 -3.44 -14.96 -8.33
N LEU A 146 -3.88 -15.40 -7.13
CA LEU A 146 -5.13 -16.14 -7.00
C LEU A 146 -6.34 -15.25 -7.32
N THR A 147 -6.39 -14.03 -6.79
CA THR A 147 -7.46 -13.06 -7.08
C THR A 147 -7.53 -12.74 -8.57
N LEU A 148 -6.40 -12.44 -9.19
CA LEU A 148 -6.33 -12.18 -10.63
C LEU A 148 -6.78 -13.40 -11.44
N LYS A 149 -6.32 -14.61 -11.07
CA LYS A 149 -6.71 -15.85 -11.75
C LYS A 149 -8.21 -16.13 -11.63
N LEU A 150 -8.78 -15.94 -10.44
CA LEU A 150 -10.20 -16.21 -10.19
C LEU A 150 -11.11 -15.19 -10.90
N LEU A 151 -10.74 -13.91 -10.90
CA LEU A 151 -11.57 -12.86 -11.47
C LEU A 151 -11.36 -12.66 -12.98
N LEU A 152 -10.13 -12.82 -13.46
CA LEU A 152 -9.71 -12.45 -14.82
C LEU A 152 -9.18 -13.61 -15.65
N GLY A 153 -9.05 -14.81 -15.07
CA GLY A 153 -8.41 -15.94 -15.73
C GLY A 153 -9.10 -16.44 -17.00
N ALA A 154 -10.32 -15.99 -17.26
CA ALA A 154 -11.02 -16.25 -18.53
C ALA A 154 -10.64 -15.25 -19.65
N THR A 155 -10.18 -14.07 -19.30
CA THR A 155 -9.91 -12.95 -20.23
C THR A 155 -8.42 -12.61 -20.35
N VAL A 156 -7.65 -12.89 -19.32
CA VAL A 156 -6.21 -12.58 -19.26
C VAL A 156 -5.40 -13.83 -18.93
N SER A 157 -4.34 -14.09 -19.70
CA SER A 157 -3.43 -15.21 -19.41
C SER A 157 -2.53 -14.85 -18.23
N ILE A 158 -2.62 -15.64 -17.14
CA ILE A 158 -1.86 -15.43 -15.91
C ILE A 158 -1.09 -16.68 -15.54
N ASP A 159 0.22 -16.60 -15.53
CA ASP A 159 1.12 -17.65 -15.01
C ASP A 159 1.22 -17.51 -13.48
N VAL A 160 0.24 -18.09 -12.80
CA VAL A 160 0.11 -18.02 -11.33
C VAL A 160 1.35 -18.55 -10.61
N PRO A 161 1.92 -19.75 -10.96
CA PRO A 161 3.11 -20.26 -10.27
C PRO A 161 4.32 -19.34 -10.38
N SER A 162 4.64 -18.87 -11.58
CA SER A 162 5.77 -17.95 -11.80
C SER A 162 5.56 -16.63 -11.05
N MET A 163 4.36 -16.08 -11.09
CA MET A 163 4.02 -14.86 -10.39
C MET A 163 4.14 -15.02 -8.86
N MET A 164 3.61 -16.12 -8.30
CA MET A 164 3.73 -16.42 -6.87
C MET A 164 5.19 -16.54 -6.43
N GLN A 165 6.00 -17.28 -7.20
CA GLN A 165 7.41 -17.47 -6.91
C GLN A 165 8.19 -16.16 -6.90
N ASN A 166 8.05 -15.35 -7.94
CA ASN A 166 8.74 -14.06 -8.04
C ASN A 166 8.28 -13.07 -6.97
N MET A 167 6.99 -13.03 -6.66
CA MET A 167 6.48 -12.21 -5.57
C MET A 167 6.98 -12.68 -4.19
N ALA A 168 7.14 -13.99 -3.99
CA ALA A 168 7.73 -14.52 -2.76
C ALA A 168 9.19 -14.02 -2.60
N PHE A 169 9.99 -14.05 -3.66
CA PHE A 169 11.36 -13.52 -3.65
C PHE A 169 11.42 -12.01 -3.47
N MET A 170 10.46 -11.28 -4.01
CA MET A 170 10.45 -9.80 -3.98
C MET A 170 9.83 -9.23 -2.69
N ILE A 171 8.89 -9.94 -2.08
CA ILE A 171 8.09 -9.44 -0.94
C ILE A 171 8.24 -10.33 0.29
N ALA A 172 7.83 -11.62 0.23
CA ALA A 172 7.71 -12.44 1.42
C ALA A 172 9.07 -12.78 2.04
N ILE A 173 10.02 -13.25 1.24
CA ILE A 173 11.35 -13.62 1.74
C ILE A 173 12.08 -12.41 2.33
N PRO A 174 12.20 -11.24 1.66
CA PRO A 174 12.83 -10.07 2.26
C PRO A 174 12.13 -9.58 3.53
N ALA A 175 10.79 -9.64 3.58
CA ALA A 175 10.04 -9.27 4.78
C ALA A 175 10.37 -10.19 5.96
N VAL A 176 10.35 -11.51 5.75
CA VAL A 176 10.71 -12.48 6.79
C VAL A 176 12.16 -12.29 7.24
N LEU A 177 13.10 -12.13 6.31
CA LEU A 177 14.51 -11.89 6.63
C LEU A 177 14.72 -10.61 7.45
N GLY A 178 13.97 -9.54 7.16
CA GLY A 178 14.01 -8.30 7.94
C GLY A 178 13.54 -8.50 9.38
N ILE A 179 12.42 -9.20 9.57
CA ILE A 179 11.89 -9.54 10.90
C ILE A 179 12.88 -10.43 11.67
N VAL A 180 13.34 -11.52 11.05
CA VAL A 180 14.33 -12.46 11.65
C VAL A 180 15.59 -11.70 12.07
N MET A 181 16.11 -10.84 11.21
CA MET A 181 17.31 -10.06 11.53
C MET A 181 17.07 -9.13 12.72
N ASN A 182 15.92 -8.46 12.79
CA ASN A 182 15.59 -7.61 13.93
C ASN A 182 15.50 -8.41 15.24
N GLU A 183 14.85 -9.56 15.23
CA GLU A 183 14.73 -10.45 16.41
C GLU A 183 16.09 -11.01 16.85
N LEU A 184 16.86 -11.58 15.92
CA LEU A 184 18.18 -12.16 16.23
C LEU A 184 19.15 -11.11 16.79
N THR A 185 19.02 -9.87 16.33
CA THR A 185 19.86 -8.76 16.79
C THR A 185 19.26 -7.99 17.99
N ARG A 186 18.20 -8.52 18.62
CA ARG A 186 17.51 -7.94 19.78
C ARG A 186 17.15 -6.45 19.56
N GLY A 187 16.61 -6.12 18.40
CA GLY A 187 16.16 -4.76 18.07
C GLY A 187 17.22 -3.86 17.40
N TRP A 188 18.48 -4.30 17.29
CA TRP A 188 19.52 -3.52 16.60
C TRP A 188 19.14 -3.23 15.14
N GLY A 189 18.48 -4.19 14.48
CA GLY A 189 17.94 -4.02 13.12
C GLY A 189 17.03 -2.81 13.01
N HIS A 190 16.11 -2.65 13.96
CA HIS A 190 15.21 -1.50 14.03
C HIS A 190 15.92 -0.20 14.43
N GLU A 191 16.70 -0.23 15.49
CA GLU A 191 17.28 0.99 16.09
C GLU A 191 18.43 1.59 15.28
N LYS A 192 19.25 0.77 14.61
CA LYS A 192 20.47 1.21 13.92
C LYS A 192 20.44 1.00 12.43
N LEU A 193 20.10 -0.23 11.99
CA LEU A 193 20.20 -0.59 10.58
C LEU A 193 19.08 0.05 9.75
N SER A 194 17.83 -0.03 10.20
CA SER A 194 16.68 0.54 9.45
C SER A 194 16.83 2.05 9.24
N PRO A 195 17.19 2.89 10.25
CA PRO A 195 17.46 4.31 10.04
C PRO A 195 18.66 4.59 9.13
N ALA A 196 19.70 3.74 9.17
CA ALA A 196 20.87 3.90 8.31
C ALA A 196 20.57 3.61 6.83
N LEU A 197 19.72 2.62 6.56
CA LEU A 197 19.31 2.24 5.20
C LEU A 197 18.18 3.12 4.64
N SER A 198 17.40 3.77 5.51
CA SER A 198 16.20 4.54 5.13
C SER A 198 16.45 5.60 4.04
N PRO A 199 17.55 6.40 4.04
CA PRO A 199 17.79 7.35 2.96
C PRO A 199 18.04 6.65 1.61
N ALA A 200 18.81 5.56 1.60
CA ALA A 200 19.06 4.77 0.39
C ALA A 200 17.75 4.21 -0.18
N CYS A 201 16.87 3.68 0.68
CA CYS A 201 15.55 3.18 0.25
C CYS A 201 14.68 4.28 -0.38
N LYS A 202 14.83 5.54 0.04
CA LYS A 202 14.10 6.66 -0.59
C LYS A 202 14.59 6.94 -2.00
N PHE A 203 15.89 6.91 -2.24
CA PHE A 203 16.45 7.00 -3.59
C PHE A 203 16.03 5.81 -4.46
N MET A 204 16.07 4.60 -3.91
CA MET A 204 15.59 3.41 -4.61
C MET A 204 14.10 3.53 -4.96
N MET A 205 13.27 4.02 -4.04
CA MET A 205 11.85 4.29 -4.28
C MET A 205 11.64 5.29 -5.42
N MET A 206 12.41 6.38 -5.47
CA MET A 206 12.38 7.34 -6.58
C MET A 206 12.70 6.65 -7.92
N GLY A 207 13.75 5.82 -7.94
CA GLY A 207 14.13 5.03 -9.12
C GLY A 207 13.05 4.03 -9.55
N VAL A 208 12.46 3.32 -8.59
CA VAL A 208 11.34 2.38 -8.85
C VAL A 208 10.13 3.10 -9.43
N ILE A 209 9.72 4.23 -8.83
CA ILE A 209 8.57 5.00 -9.31
C ILE A 209 8.83 5.54 -10.72
N ALA A 210 9.99 6.16 -10.95
CA ALA A 210 10.35 6.68 -12.26
C ALA A 210 10.41 5.57 -13.32
N SER A 211 11.03 4.43 -12.99
CA SER A 211 11.13 3.27 -13.89
C SER A 211 9.76 2.67 -14.23
N ASN A 212 8.89 2.47 -13.24
CA ASN A 212 7.54 1.95 -13.48
C ASN A 212 6.71 2.93 -14.33
N SER A 213 6.88 4.24 -14.13
CA SER A 213 6.17 5.28 -14.89
C SER A 213 6.54 5.29 -16.38
N THR A 214 7.69 4.72 -16.77
CA THR A 214 8.04 4.59 -18.20
C THR A 214 7.05 3.73 -18.98
N ALA A 215 6.42 2.75 -18.32
CA ALA A 215 5.45 1.86 -18.98
C ALA A 215 4.12 2.56 -19.27
N MET A 216 3.80 3.65 -18.56
CA MET A 216 2.60 4.45 -18.81
C MET A 216 2.84 5.67 -19.72
N SER A 217 4.08 5.88 -20.18
CA SER A 217 4.46 7.06 -20.98
C SER A 217 3.55 7.26 -22.19
N GLU A 218 3.37 6.23 -23.02
CA GLU A 218 2.53 6.27 -24.21
C GLU A 218 1.06 6.59 -23.86
N TYR A 219 0.58 6.07 -22.74
CA TYR A 219 -0.82 6.25 -22.30
C TYR A 219 -1.08 7.66 -21.76
N VAL A 220 -0.10 8.27 -21.12
CA VAL A 220 -0.20 9.64 -20.60
C VAL A 220 0.01 10.68 -21.70
N LEU A 221 0.99 10.46 -22.58
CA LEU A 221 1.29 11.41 -23.67
C LEU A 221 0.20 11.43 -24.76
N HIS A 222 -0.51 10.30 -24.93
CA HIS A 222 -1.63 10.17 -25.87
C HIS A 222 -2.95 9.97 -25.10
N MET A 223 -3.24 10.89 -24.17
CA MET A 223 -4.47 10.84 -23.37
C MET A 223 -5.70 10.89 -24.28
N ASN A 224 -6.63 9.97 -24.05
CA ASN A 224 -7.94 9.92 -24.71
C ASN A 224 -9.07 9.92 -23.68
N VAL A 225 -10.31 9.95 -24.14
CA VAL A 225 -11.48 10.00 -23.26
C VAL A 225 -11.56 8.76 -22.36
N GLU A 226 -11.33 7.56 -22.90
CA GLU A 226 -11.35 6.30 -22.12
C GLU A 226 -10.32 6.33 -20.98
N ARG A 227 -9.10 6.80 -21.23
CA ARG A 227 -8.05 6.92 -20.21
C ARG A 227 -8.38 7.94 -19.13
N LEU A 228 -9.01 9.05 -19.52
CA LEU A 228 -9.51 10.04 -18.57
C LEU A 228 -10.62 9.45 -17.68
N GLU A 229 -11.54 8.69 -18.29
CA GLU A 229 -12.61 7.96 -17.56
C GLU A 229 -12.02 6.94 -16.58
N VAL A 230 -10.98 6.20 -16.96
CA VAL A 230 -10.26 5.29 -16.05
C VAL A 230 -9.63 6.05 -14.89
N ALA A 231 -8.94 7.16 -15.16
CA ALA A 231 -8.31 7.95 -14.09
C ALA A 231 -9.36 8.50 -13.11
N LEU A 232 -10.49 8.99 -13.62
CA LEU A 232 -11.62 9.45 -12.81
C LEU A 232 -12.26 8.30 -12.04
N PHE A 233 -12.43 7.14 -12.66
CA PHE A 233 -12.92 5.94 -12.00
C PHE A 233 -12.03 5.54 -10.83
N ILE A 234 -10.70 5.47 -11.02
CA ILE A 234 -9.72 5.15 -9.96
C ILE A 234 -9.82 6.16 -8.81
N LEU A 235 -9.92 7.46 -9.12
CA LEU A 235 -10.07 8.51 -8.11
C LEU A 235 -11.34 8.30 -7.26
N ILE A 236 -12.49 8.06 -7.90
CA ILE A 236 -13.77 7.88 -7.22
C ILE A 236 -13.77 6.56 -6.44
N PHE A 237 -13.29 5.49 -7.07
CA PHE A 237 -13.27 4.17 -6.44
C PHE A 237 -12.29 4.09 -5.26
N ALA A 238 -11.17 4.84 -5.30
CA ALA A 238 -10.25 4.93 -4.18
C ALA A 238 -10.91 5.46 -2.90
N VAL A 239 -11.86 6.41 -3.02
CA VAL A 239 -12.66 6.90 -1.88
C VAL A 239 -13.48 5.78 -1.24
N SER A 240 -14.02 4.86 -2.07
CA SER A 240 -14.88 3.77 -1.58
C SER A 240 -14.16 2.86 -0.57
N GLY A 241 -12.87 2.60 -0.75
CA GLY A 241 -12.09 1.78 0.18
C GLY A 241 -12.04 2.36 1.60
N PHE A 242 -11.85 3.67 1.72
CA PHE A 242 -11.88 4.37 3.01
C PHE A 242 -13.28 4.32 3.64
N VAL A 243 -14.30 4.60 2.82
CA VAL A 243 -15.71 4.61 3.27
C VAL A 243 -16.13 3.22 3.74
N VAL A 244 -15.84 2.17 2.97
CA VAL A 244 -16.15 0.79 3.35
C VAL A 244 -15.46 0.41 4.67
N GLY A 245 -14.19 0.78 4.85
CA GLY A 245 -13.47 0.57 6.11
C GLY A 245 -14.18 1.22 7.31
N ILE A 246 -14.65 2.46 7.16
CA ILE A 246 -15.42 3.17 8.20
C ILE A 246 -16.77 2.48 8.46
N LEU A 247 -17.51 2.15 7.39
CA LEU A 247 -18.82 1.53 7.52
C LEU A 247 -18.77 0.16 8.20
N VAL A 248 -17.79 -0.69 7.84
CA VAL A 248 -17.59 -1.99 8.47
C VAL A 248 -17.22 -1.81 9.95
N ALA A 249 -16.32 -0.88 10.26
CA ALA A 249 -15.93 -0.63 11.65
C ALA A 249 -17.11 -0.12 12.49
N ARG A 250 -17.95 0.77 11.94
CA ARG A 250 -19.15 1.29 12.62
C ARG A 250 -20.23 0.22 12.79
N ALA A 251 -20.46 -0.62 11.78
CA ALA A 251 -21.39 -1.74 11.87
C ALA A 251 -21.00 -2.73 12.99
N LEU A 252 -19.70 -2.84 13.26
CA LEU A 252 -19.14 -3.68 14.35
C LEU A 252 -18.97 -2.92 15.68
N HIS A 253 -19.42 -1.68 15.76
CA HIS A 253 -19.30 -0.82 16.95
C HIS A 253 -17.85 -0.71 17.47
N LEU A 254 -16.86 -0.65 16.54
CA LEU A 254 -15.47 -0.51 16.93
C LEU A 254 -15.18 0.88 17.50
N PRO A 255 -14.25 1.00 18.45
CA PRO A 255 -13.85 2.29 19.00
C PRO A 255 -13.13 3.14 17.95
N TYR A 256 -13.05 4.46 18.19
CA TYR A 256 -12.48 5.44 17.26
C TYR A 256 -11.11 5.02 16.68
N ASN A 257 -10.17 4.58 17.54
CA ASN A 257 -8.82 4.20 17.09
C ASN A 257 -8.82 3.00 16.13
N GLU A 258 -9.71 2.04 16.30
CA GLU A 258 -9.83 0.90 15.43
C GLU A 258 -10.59 1.26 14.14
N THR A 259 -11.61 2.13 14.24
CA THR A 259 -12.30 2.68 13.07
C THR A 259 -11.34 3.47 12.18
N THR A 260 -10.47 4.30 12.77
CA THR A 260 -9.40 4.98 12.05
C THR A 260 -8.46 3.98 11.37
N THR A 261 -8.08 2.92 12.06
CA THR A 261 -7.22 1.88 11.49
C THR A 261 -7.90 1.19 10.29
N MET A 262 -9.16 0.78 10.44
CA MET A 262 -9.93 0.17 9.34
C MET A 262 -10.09 1.12 8.15
N CYS A 263 -10.36 2.40 8.38
CA CYS A 263 -10.44 3.40 7.33
C CYS A 263 -9.20 3.40 6.43
N PHE A 264 -8.02 3.57 7.01
CA PHE A 264 -6.79 3.69 6.24
C PHE A 264 -6.26 2.35 5.71
N THR A 265 -6.42 1.25 6.44
CA THR A 265 -6.00 -0.07 5.95
C THR A 265 -6.87 -0.60 4.82
N CYS A 266 -8.15 -0.25 4.78
CA CYS A 266 -9.03 -0.58 3.66
C CYS A 266 -8.88 0.40 2.48
N GLY A 267 -8.53 1.67 2.74
CA GLY A 267 -8.46 2.72 1.71
C GLY A 267 -7.10 2.86 1.03
N MET A 268 -6.01 2.41 1.66
CA MET A 268 -4.65 2.64 1.13
C MET A 268 -3.99 1.35 0.63
N ARG A 269 -3.47 1.41 -0.59
CA ARG A 269 -2.85 0.29 -1.30
C ARG A 269 -1.36 0.50 -1.53
N ASN A 270 -0.59 -0.59 -1.51
CA ASN A 270 0.83 -0.57 -1.89
C ASN A 270 0.98 -0.55 -3.41
N ILE A 271 0.68 0.61 -3.99
CA ILE A 271 0.68 0.82 -5.45
C ILE A 271 2.05 0.53 -6.06
N SER A 272 3.14 0.79 -5.33
CA SER A 272 4.49 0.48 -5.83
C SER A 272 4.67 -1.02 -6.11
N SER A 273 4.11 -1.90 -5.26
CA SER A 273 4.13 -3.34 -5.53
C SER A 273 3.25 -3.71 -6.74
N GLY A 274 2.08 -3.08 -6.86
CA GLY A 274 1.18 -3.25 -8.00
C GLY A 274 1.84 -2.83 -9.31
N ALA A 275 2.50 -1.68 -9.32
CA ALA A 275 3.21 -1.18 -10.49
C ALA A 275 4.37 -2.11 -10.91
N VAL A 276 5.13 -2.65 -9.96
CA VAL A 276 6.19 -3.63 -10.25
C VAL A 276 5.58 -4.91 -10.86
N ILE A 277 4.50 -5.41 -10.29
CA ILE A 277 3.79 -6.59 -10.81
C ILE A 277 3.24 -6.29 -12.22
N ALA A 278 2.57 -5.16 -12.40
CA ALA A 278 2.02 -4.76 -13.68
C ALA A 278 3.09 -4.68 -14.77
N THR A 279 4.22 -4.05 -14.49
CA THR A 279 5.32 -3.89 -15.47
C THR A 279 6.04 -5.18 -15.81
N GLN A 280 6.01 -6.18 -14.93
CA GLN A 280 6.68 -7.46 -15.13
C GLN A 280 5.84 -8.50 -15.87
N TYR A 281 4.54 -8.51 -15.62
CA TYR A 281 3.68 -9.62 -16.05
C TYR A 281 2.63 -9.22 -17.08
N PHE A 282 2.40 -7.92 -17.29
CA PHE A 282 1.30 -7.45 -18.11
C PHE A 282 1.73 -6.39 -19.12
N PRO A 283 0.94 -6.17 -20.18
CA PRO A 283 1.13 -5.05 -21.10
C PRO A 283 1.10 -3.70 -20.39
N GLY A 284 1.75 -2.68 -20.97
CA GLY A 284 1.82 -1.32 -20.40
C GLY A 284 0.46 -0.69 -20.11
N GLU A 285 -0.58 -1.10 -20.83
CA GLU A 285 -1.95 -0.64 -20.61
C GLU A 285 -2.48 -1.00 -19.22
N VAL A 286 -2.09 -2.16 -18.65
CA VAL A 286 -2.44 -2.58 -17.28
C VAL A 286 -1.75 -1.68 -16.24
N VAL A 287 -0.58 -1.14 -16.58
CA VAL A 287 0.19 -0.27 -15.67
C VAL A 287 -0.51 1.07 -15.45
N PHE A 288 -1.24 1.57 -16.45
CA PHE A 288 -1.87 2.89 -16.41
C PHE A 288 -2.88 3.03 -15.24
N PRO A 289 -3.91 2.17 -15.08
CA PRO A 289 -4.82 2.24 -13.94
C PRO A 289 -4.10 2.14 -12.58
N VAL A 290 -3.13 1.22 -12.47
CA VAL A 290 -2.35 1.03 -11.23
C VAL A 290 -1.60 2.31 -10.84
N MET A 291 -0.94 2.95 -11.80
CA MET A 291 -0.16 4.16 -11.53
C MET A 291 -1.03 5.40 -11.25
N CYS A 292 -2.28 5.45 -11.75
CA CYS A 292 -3.22 6.53 -11.41
C CYS A 292 -3.44 6.64 -9.90
N GLY A 293 -3.51 5.54 -9.18
CA GLY A 293 -3.64 5.52 -7.72
C GLY A 293 -2.48 6.26 -7.01
N THR A 294 -1.27 6.22 -7.57
CA THR A 294 -0.10 6.93 -7.02
C THR A 294 -0.32 8.44 -6.90
N LEU A 295 -1.06 9.02 -7.85
CA LEU A 295 -1.33 10.46 -7.89
C LEU A 295 -2.36 10.87 -6.82
N PHE A 296 -3.33 10.02 -6.54
CA PHE A 296 -4.50 10.39 -5.74
C PHE A 296 -4.40 9.96 -4.28
N GLN A 297 -3.78 8.81 -4.00
CA GLN A 297 -3.87 8.13 -2.70
C GLN A 297 -3.46 9.02 -1.51
N GLN A 298 -2.35 9.75 -1.60
CA GLN A 298 -1.86 10.54 -0.48
C GLN A 298 -2.74 11.77 -0.22
N VAL A 299 -3.26 12.38 -1.29
CA VAL A 299 -4.19 13.51 -1.21
C VAL A 299 -5.51 13.05 -0.58
N LEU A 300 -6.05 11.92 -1.05
CA LEU A 300 -7.27 11.33 -0.49
C LEU A 300 -7.10 10.95 0.98
N ALA A 301 -5.98 10.33 1.35
CA ALA A 301 -5.69 9.97 2.74
C ALA A 301 -5.70 11.21 3.65
N SER A 302 -5.12 12.32 3.20
CA SER A 302 -5.14 13.59 3.94
C SER A 302 -6.56 14.15 4.06
N LEU A 303 -7.28 14.27 2.95
CA LEU A 303 -8.63 14.84 2.92
C LEU A 303 -9.60 14.03 3.77
N ILE A 304 -9.63 12.72 3.57
CA ILE A 304 -10.53 11.81 4.29
C ILE A 304 -10.17 11.77 5.78
N GLY A 305 -8.88 11.76 6.12
CA GLY A 305 -8.45 11.80 7.51
C GLY A 305 -8.93 13.05 8.25
N HIS A 306 -8.78 14.22 7.66
CA HIS A 306 -9.28 15.47 8.25
C HIS A 306 -10.80 15.54 8.30
N LEU A 307 -11.49 15.06 7.26
CA LEU A 307 -12.95 14.99 7.26
C LEU A 307 -13.46 14.05 8.34
N PHE A 308 -12.86 12.85 8.46
CA PHE A 308 -13.21 11.88 9.49
C PHE A 308 -12.96 12.43 10.90
N GLU A 309 -11.82 13.08 11.11
CA GLU A 309 -11.52 13.74 12.40
C GLU A 309 -12.53 14.83 12.76
N ARG A 310 -12.97 15.65 11.80
CA ARG A 310 -13.99 16.68 12.03
C ARG A 310 -15.35 16.07 12.40
N LEU A 311 -15.73 14.98 11.74
CA LEU A 311 -17.01 14.30 11.97
C LEU A 311 -17.04 13.50 13.27
N THR A 312 -15.88 13.11 13.81
CA THR A 312 -15.74 12.21 14.98
C THR A 312 -14.93 12.83 16.12
N GLY A 313 -14.81 14.15 16.15
CA GLY A 313 -13.98 14.87 17.13
C GLY A 313 -14.34 14.60 18.59
N GLU A 314 -15.63 14.45 18.91
CA GLU A 314 -16.10 14.10 20.25
C GLU A 314 -15.68 12.68 20.65
N GLU A 315 -15.78 11.70 19.73
CA GLU A 315 -15.36 10.31 19.95
C GLU A 315 -13.85 10.24 20.24
N ARG A 316 -13.06 11.02 19.49
CA ARG A 316 -11.61 11.14 19.67
C ARG A 316 -11.26 11.76 21.03
N ALA A 317 -11.96 12.80 21.44
CA ALA A 317 -11.77 13.46 22.73
C ALA A 317 -12.11 12.52 23.90
N ALA A 318 -13.22 11.78 23.79
CA ALA A 318 -13.62 10.78 24.79
C ALA A 318 -12.59 9.66 24.93
N GLN A 319 -12.03 9.19 23.81
CA GLN A 319 -10.99 8.17 23.83
C GLN A 319 -9.69 8.67 24.48
N ARG A 320 -9.24 9.90 24.18
CA ARG A 320 -8.05 10.49 24.83
C ARG A 320 -8.21 10.53 26.35
N LYS A 321 -9.35 10.99 26.85
CA LYS A 321 -9.65 11.00 28.29
C LYS A 321 -9.60 9.60 28.93
N ARG A 322 -10.08 8.57 28.24
CA ARG A 322 -10.00 7.18 28.73
C ARG A 322 -8.57 6.67 28.82
N VAL A 323 -7.74 6.99 27.84
CA VAL A 323 -6.32 6.59 27.81
C VAL A 323 -5.54 7.30 28.93
N GLU A 324 -5.77 8.59 29.13
CA GLU A 324 -5.16 9.39 30.20
C GLU A 324 -5.57 8.86 31.58
N ALA A 325 -6.86 8.61 31.82
CA ALA A 325 -7.35 8.03 33.08
C ALA A 325 -6.77 6.64 33.37
N GLY A 326 -6.61 5.79 32.33
CA GLY A 326 -5.99 4.47 32.49
C GLY A 326 -4.50 4.56 32.84
N ARG A 327 -3.79 5.57 32.31
CA ARG A 327 -2.38 5.82 32.59
C ARG A 327 -2.15 6.30 34.03
N ASP A 328 -3.01 7.19 34.50
CA ASP A 328 -2.99 7.69 35.88
C ASP A 328 -3.32 6.59 36.92
N ALA A 329 -4.17 5.63 36.55
CA ALA A 329 -4.50 4.48 37.37
C ALA A 329 -3.34 3.45 37.49
N MET A 330 -2.46 3.36 36.47
CA MET A 330 -1.28 2.48 36.50
C MET A 330 -0.06 3.11 37.21
N THR A 331 -0.07 4.42 37.42
CA THR A 331 1.02 5.16 38.10
C THR A 331 0.76 5.38 39.59
N ARG A 332 -0.41 5.00 40.07
CA ARG A 332 -0.78 4.94 41.50
C ARG A 332 -0.71 3.52 42.03
#